data_756af8b7fa9c4db9cadbaed2baee3c5e
#
_entry.id   756af8b7fa9c4db9cadbaed2baee3c5e
#
_cell.length_a   1.000
_cell.length_b   1.000
_cell.length_c   1.000
_cell.angle_alpha   90.00
_cell.angle_beta   90.00
_cell.angle_gamma   90.00
#
_symmetry.space_group_name_H-M   'P 1'
#
loop_
_entity.id
_entity.type
_entity.pdbx_description
1 polymer ?
#
loop_
_entity_poly.entity_id
_entity_poly.type
_entity_poly.pdbx_seq_one_letter_code
_entity_poly.pdbx_strand_id
1 'polypeptide(L)'
;FHKAKVNGDRSVEVWGNGTPLREFLYVDDLARACMELLLNYDDSAAINIGSGQEISIKNLALLISEVVNFRGEIIFNTEHPNGTPRKLLDNGRISKIGWIPQVNLADGIALTYDWFLAHYKNGGTP
;
A
#
# COMPACT_ATOMS: atom_id res chain seq x y z
N PHE A 1 12.89 3.68 -1.89
CA PHE A 1 13.54 3.29 -0.66
C PHE A 1 14.59 2.18 -0.86
N HIS A 2 14.26 1.01 -1.41
CA HIS A 2 15.23 -0.08 -1.61
C HIS A 2 16.47 0.35 -2.39
N LYS A 3 16.29 0.98 -3.57
CA LYS A 3 17.40 1.49 -4.39
C LYS A 3 18.26 2.48 -3.63
N ALA A 4 17.64 3.44 -2.94
CA ALA A 4 18.34 4.42 -2.13
C ALA A 4 19.16 3.77 -1.01
N LYS A 5 18.60 2.77 -0.33
CA LYS A 5 19.32 1.98 0.68
C LYS A 5 20.55 1.27 0.09
N VAL A 6 20.39 0.59 -1.05
CA VAL A 6 21.47 -0.19 -1.69
C VAL A 6 22.56 0.75 -2.22
N ASN A 7 22.19 1.89 -2.78
CA ASN A 7 23.13 2.90 -3.30
C ASN A 7 23.83 3.71 -2.17
N GLY A 8 23.31 3.67 -0.95
CA GLY A 8 23.80 4.53 0.13
C GLY A 8 23.38 5.99 -0.03
N ASP A 9 22.25 6.24 -0.71
CA ASP A 9 21.73 7.59 -0.92
C ASP A 9 21.37 8.24 0.42
N ARG A 10 21.59 9.53 0.54
CA ARG A 10 21.33 10.28 1.78
C ARG A 10 19.85 10.60 1.97
N SER A 11 19.06 10.61 0.91
CA SER A 11 17.64 10.96 0.97
C SER A 11 16.81 10.26 -0.09
N VAL A 12 15.49 10.21 0.16
CA VAL A 12 14.47 9.83 -0.82
C VAL A 12 13.48 10.98 -0.94
N GLU A 13 13.21 11.41 -2.18
CA GLU A 13 12.22 12.42 -2.47
C GLU A 13 10.83 11.80 -2.60
N VAL A 14 9.84 12.44 -1.95
CA VAL A 14 8.41 12.14 -2.05
C VAL A 14 7.69 13.39 -2.59
N TRP A 15 6.95 13.24 -3.67
CA TRP A 15 6.23 14.34 -4.28
C TRP A 15 5.04 14.81 -3.44
N GLY A 16 4.86 16.14 -3.39
CA GLY A 16 3.84 16.80 -2.59
C GLY A 16 4.25 16.96 -1.12
N ASN A 17 3.30 17.33 -0.28
CA ASN A 17 3.55 17.59 1.16
C ASN A 17 3.26 16.36 2.06
N GLY A 18 2.86 15.24 1.47
CA GLY A 18 2.58 14.00 2.20
C GLY A 18 1.25 13.96 2.96
N THR A 19 0.39 14.98 2.86
CA THR A 19 -0.90 15.02 3.59
C THR A 19 -2.01 14.15 2.97
N PRO A 20 -2.06 13.85 1.65
CA PRO A 20 -3.14 13.05 1.09
C PRO A 20 -3.28 11.69 1.75
N LEU A 21 -4.54 11.29 1.97
CA LEU A 21 -4.88 10.01 2.56
C LEU A 21 -5.13 8.97 1.46
N ARG A 22 -4.63 7.77 1.68
CA ARG A 22 -4.80 6.62 0.78
C ARG A 22 -5.09 5.35 1.57
N GLU A 23 -5.76 4.45 0.91
CA GLU A 23 -6.08 3.12 1.39
C GLU A 23 -5.22 2.10 0.65
N PHE A 24 -4.71 1.11 1.36
CA PHE A 24 -3.91 0.01 0.80
C PHE A 24 -4.44 -1.31 1.31
N LEU A 25 -4.46 -2.30 0.44
CA LEU A 25 -4.89 -3.67 0.75
C LEU A 25 -3.79 -4.64 0.33
N TYR A 26 -3.48 -5.60 1.20
CA TYR A 26 -2.52 -6.67 0.88
C TYR A 26 -3.07 -7.59 -0.21
N VAL A 27 -2.20 -8.01 -1.12
CA VAL A 27 -2.62 -8.72 -2.35
C VAL A 27 -3.32 -10.05 -2.07
N ASP A 28 -2.90 -10.81 -1.05
CA ASP A 28 -3.54 -12.08 -0.72
C ASP A 28 -4.92 -11.86 -0.07
N ASP A 29 -5.11 -10.75 0.64
CA ASP A 29 -6.43 -10.34 1.12
C ASP A 29 -7.36 -10.02 -0.04
N LEU A 30 -6.86 -9.32 -1.08
CA LEU A 30 -7.62 -9.08 -2.29
C LEU A 30 -7.98 -10.40 -3.00
N ALA A 31 -7.02 -11.32 -3.13
CA ALA A 31 -7.27 -12.64 -3.75
C ALA A 31 -8.34 -13.42 -2.98
N ARG A 32 -8.28 -13.44 -1.65
CA ARG A 32 -9.33 -14.06 -0.81
C ARG A 32 -10.69 -13.39 -0.99
N ALA A 33 -10.74 -12.05 -1.09
CA ALA A 33 -11.98 -11.34 -1.36
C ALA A 33 -12.59 -11.76 -2.71
N CYS A 34 -11.76 -11.86 -3.76
CA CYS A 34 -12.22 -12.32 -5.08
C CYS A 34 -12.79 -13.73 -5.03
N MET A 35 -12.15 -14.65 -4.30
CA MET A 35 -12.67 -16.03 -4.12
C MET A 35 -13.97 -16.04 -3.33
N GLU A 36 -14.08 -15.25 -2.27
CA GLU A 36 -15.32 -15.12 -1.48
C GLU A 36 -16.48 -14.60 -2.33
N LEU A 37 -16.23 -13.58 -3.15
CA LEU A 37 -17.23 -13.03 -4.06
C LEU A 37 -17.64 -14.04 -5.14
N LEU A 38 -16.70 -14.79 -5.69
CA LEU A 38 -16.99 -15.81 -6.69
C LEU A 38 -17.93 -16.89 -6.15
N LEU A 39 -17.83 -17.23 -4.89
CA LEU A 39 -18.60 -18.28 -4.25
C LEU A 39 -19.94 -17.81 -3.67
N ASN A 40 -20.00 -16.55 -3.19
CA ASN A 40 -21.08 -16.09 -2.31
C ASN A 40 -21.75 -14.79 -2.77
N TYR A 41 -21.40 -14.24 -3.95
CA TYR A 41 -22.00 -13.00 -4.46
C TYR A 41 -22.62 -13.25 -5.84
N ASP A 42 -23.96 -13.20 -5.90
CA ASP A 42 -24.76 -13.42 -7.11
C ASP A 42 -25.65 -12.19 -7.39
N ASP A 43 -25.06 -11.00 -7.38
CA ASP A 43 -25.74 -9.73 -7.70
C ASP A 43 -24.97 -9.04 -8.83
N SER A 44 -25.69 -8.31 -9.70
CA SER A 44 -25.11 -7.53 -10.79
C SER A 44 -24.48 -6.22 -10.33
N ALA A 45 -24.70 -5.79 -9.08
CA ALA A 45 -24.18 -4.54 -8.56
C ALA A 45 -22.69 -4.63 -8.25
N ALA A 46 -21.92 -3.60 -8.67
CA ALA A 46 -20.50 -3.51 -8.34
C ALA A 46 -20.26 -3.49 -6.83
N ILE A 47 -19.17 -4.16 -6.40
CA ILE A 47 -18.75 -4.22 -5.02
C ILE A 47 -17.32 -3.68 -4.88
N ASN A 48 -17.09 -2.85 -3.88
CA ASN A 48 -15.77 -2.36 -3.57
C ASN A 48 -15.03 -3.34 -2.64
N ILE A 49 -13.73 -3.48 -2.85
CA ILE A 49 -12.84 -4.26 -1.98
C ILE A 49 -11.72 -3.33 -1.51
N GLY A 50 -11.62 -3.09 -0.22
CA GLY A 50 -10.60 -2.26 0.38
C GLY A 50 -10.32 -2.66 1.83
N SER A 51 -9.33 -2.05 2.45
CA SER A 51 -8.97 -2.32 3.84
C SER A 51 -9.86 -1.59 4.85
N GLY A 52 -10.54 -0.53 4.42
CA GLY A 52 -11.29 0.39 5.29
C GLY A 52 -10.39 1.29 6.14
N GLN A 53 -9.08 1.26 5.95
CA GLN A 53 -8.13 2.04 6.75
C GLN A 53 -7.33 2.98 5.85
N GLU A 54 -7.20 4.23 6.29
CA GLU A 54 -6.46 5.26 5.59
C GLU A 54 -5.13 5.56 6.29
N ILE A 55 -4.14 5.88 5.48
CA ILE A 55 -2.86 6.39 5.94
C ILE A 55 -2.46 7.59 5.08
N SER A 56 -1.82 8.61 5.68
CA SER A 56 -1.24 9.69 4.91
C SER A 56 -0.01 9.22 4.13
N ILE A 57 0.27 9.82 2.98
CA ILE A 57 1.49 9.52 2.20
C ILE A 57 2.75 9.74 3.06
N LYS A 58 2.74 10.74 3.96
CA LYS A 58 3.83 10.95 4.90
C LYS A 58 4.06 9.74 5.81
N ASN A 59 2.99 9.26 6.46
CA ASN A 59 3.09 8.12 7.37
C ASN A 59 3.40 6.82 6.63
N LEU A 60 2.89 6.64 5.41
CA LEU A 60 3.25 5.52 4.56
C LEU A 60 4.75 5.53 4.21
N ALA A 61 5.29 6.70 3.84
CA ALA A 61 6.72 6.83 3.52
C ALA A 61 7.61 6.49 4.73
N LEU A 62 7.21 6.93 5.93
CA LEU A 62 7.88 6.58 7.18
C LEU A 62 7.82 5.06 7.44
N LEU A 63 6.65 4.45 7.32
CA LEU A 63 6.45 3.02 7.51
C LEU A 63 7.30 2.19 6.52
N ILE A 64 7.30 2.55 5.23
CA ILE A 64 8.14 1.89 4.23
C ILE A 64 9.63 2.07 4.55
N SER A 65 10.05 3.26 4.97
CA SER A 65 11.44 3.52 5.38
C SER A 65 11.88 2.62 6.53
N GLU A 66 11.00 2.41 7.51
CA GLU A 66 11.22 1.51 8.64
C GLU A 66 11.35 0.05 8.19
N VAL A 67 10.38 -0.46 7.44
CA VAL A 67 10.37 -1.85 6.93
C VAL A 67 11.59 -2.14 6.06
N VAL A 68 11.95 -1.22 5.16
CA VAL A 68 13.12 -1.35 4.28
C VAL A 68 14.43 -1.17 5.06
N ASN A 69 14.37 -0.61 6.27
CA ASN A 69 15.54 -0.18 7.05
C ASN A 69 16.41 0.84 6.28
N PHE A 70 15.76 1.84 5.68
CA PHE A 70 16.42 2.99 5.09
C PHE A 70 16.70 4.04 6.18
N ARG A 71 17.94 4.55 6.24
CA ARG A 71 18.39 5.46 7.31
C ARG A 71 18.60 6.91 6.85
N GLY A 72 18.32 7.19 5.59
CA GLY A 72 18.41 8.53 5.04
C GLY A 72 17.19 9.39 5.36
N GLU A 73 17.20 10.62 4.89
CA GLU A 73 16.13 11.59 5.05
C GLU A 73 15.00 11.36 4.05
N ILE A 74 13.75 11.65 4.44
CA ILE A 74 12.60 11.69 3.53
C ILE A 74 12.29 13.18 3.27
N ILE A 75 12.49 13.61 2.03
CA ILE A 75 12.28 14.98 1.59
C ILE A 75 10.95 15.09 0.85
N PHE A 76 10.07 15.98 1.30
CA PHE A 76 8.80 16.25 0.63
C PHE A 76 8.95 17.40 -0.34
N ASN A 77 8.81 17.12 -1.64
CA ASN A 77 8.92 18.13 -2.70
C ASN A 77 7.55 18.72 -3.03
N THR A 78 7.28 19.91 -2.50
CA THR A 78 6.00 20.62 -2.67
C THR A 78 5.86 21.34 -4.01
N GLU A 79 6.87 21.34 -4.87
CA GLU A 79 6.75 21.81 -6.26
C GLU A 79 5.84 20.89 -7.08
N HIS A 80 5.70 19.64 -6.67
CA HIS A 80 4.77 18.69 -7.25
C HIS A 80 3.40 18.73 -6.55
N PRO A 81 2.29 18.57 -7.31
CA PRO A 81 0.95 18.63 -6.74
C PRO A 81 0.67 17.42 -5.82
N ASN A 82 -0.13 17.64 -4.79
CA ASN A 82 -0.53 16.59 -3.84
C ASN A 82 -1.45 15.52 -4.44
N GLY A 83 -2.13 15.81 -5.54
CA GLY A 83 -3.22 14.98 -6.07
C GLY A 83 -4.49 15.05 -5.22
N THR A 84 -5.40 14.10 -5.39
CA THR A 84 -6.69 14.04 -4.66
C THR A 84 -6.45 13.92 -3.15
N PRO A 85 -7.08 14.77 -2.30
CA PRO A 85 -6.84 14.78 -0.85
C PRO A 85 -7.15 13.45 -0.16
N ARG A 86 -8.23 12.76 -0.59
CA ARG A 86 -8.69 11.51 0.02
C ARG A 86 -9.22 10.54 -1.02
N LYS A 87 -8.91 9.24 -0.85
CA LYS A 87 -9.49 8.13 -1.61
C LYS A 87 -9.70 6.95 -0.66
N LEU A 88 -10.94 6.74 -0.25
CA LEU A 88 -11.37 5.62 0.59
C LEU A 88 -12.56 4.93 -0.08
N LEU A 89 -12.56 3.62 -0.11
CA LEU A 89 -13.66 2.83 -0.63
C LEU A 89 -14.73 2.59 0.45
N ASP A 90 -15.99 2.58 0.04
CA ASP A 90 -17.07 2.07 0.89
C ASP A 90 -17.12 0.55 0.79
N ASN A 91 -16.71 -0.11 1.85
CA ASN A 91 -16.65 -1.58 1.98
C ASN A 91 -17.92 -2.18 2.60
N GLY A 92 -18.99 -1.40 2.76
CA GLY A 92 -20.22 -1.83 3.43
C GLY A 92 -20.87 -3.08 2.82
N ARG A 93 -20.76 -3.28 1.51
CA ARG A 93 -21.32 -4.46 0.84
C ARG A 93 -20.51 -5.72 1.10
N ILE A 94 -19.18 -5.67 0.95
CA ILE A 94 -18.34 -6.84 1.13
C ILE A 94 -18.30 -7.27 2.62
N SER A 95 -18.37 -6.32 3.54
CA SER A 95 -18.45 -6.61 4.98
C SER A 95 -19.73 -7.38 5.35
N LYS A 96 -20.86 -7.12 4.65
CA LYS A 96 -22.12 -7.86 4.85
C LYS A 96 -22.03 -9.32 4.42
N ILE A 97 -21.12 -9.67 3.51
CA ILE A 97 -20.85 -11.05 3.09
C ILE A 97 -19.95 -11.76 4.11
N GLY A 98 -19.41 -11.04 5.08
CA GLY A 98 -18.54 -11.57 6.13
C GLY A 98 -17.04 -11.46 5.84
N TRP A 99 -16.66 -10.91 4.69
CA TRP A 99 -15.24 -10.72 4.38
C TRP A 99 -14.66 -9.50 5.10
N ILE A 100 -13.47 -9.69 5.68
CA ILE A 100 -12.64 -8.63 6.27
C ILE A 100 -11.17 -8.87 5.89
N PRO A 101 -10.35 -7.79 5.75
CA PRO A 101 -8.91 -7.93 5.58
C PRO A 101 -8.29 -8.54 6.83
N GLN A 102 -7.29 -9.40 6.66
CA GLN A 102 -6.61 -10.10 7.76
C GLN A 102 -5.20 -9.58 8.01
N VAL A 103 -4.59 -8.98 6.99
CA VAL A 103 -3.21 -8.49 7.06
C VAL A 103 -3.23 -6.98 7.24
N ASN A 104 -2.65 -6.49 8.33
CA ASN A 104 -2.47 -5.05 8.53
C ASN A 104 -1.42 -4.48 7.57
N LEU A 105 -1.40 -3.15 7.44
CA LEU A 105 -0.55 -2.49 6.45
C LEU A 105 0.95 -2.73 6.69
N ALA A 106 1.40 -2.72 7.94
CA ALA A 106 2.82 -2.91 8.26
C ALA A 106 3.29 -4.32 7.87
N ASP A 107 2.52 -5.33 8.24
CA ASP A 107 2.82 -6.72 7.89
C ASP A 107 2.73 -6.95 6.38
N GLY A 108 1.73 -6.37 5.71
CA GLY A 108 1.57 -6.44 4.26
C GLY A 108 2.75 -5.83 3.50
N ILE A 109 3.29 -4.69 3.97
CA ILE A 109 4.50 -4.07 3.39
C ILE A 109 5.71 -4.96 3.63
N ALA A 110 5.88 -5.53 4.84
CA ALA A 110 6.99 -6.41 5.17
C ALA A 110 6.99 -7.68 4.28
N LEU A 111 5.85 -8.36 4.19
CA LEU A 111 5.68 -9.54 3.31
C LEU A 111 5.95 -9.22 1.84
N THR A 112 5.45 -8.07 1.36
CA THR A 112 5.70 -7.61 0.00
C THR A 112 7.18 -7.32 -0.24
N TYR A 113 7.86 -6.72 0.74
CA TYR A 113 9.27 -6.42 0.64
C TYR A 113 10.14 -7.69 0.68
N ASP A 114 9.81 -8.68 1.50
CA ASP A 114 10.49 -9.98 1.53
C ASP A 114 10.33 -10.71 0.20
N TRP A 115 9.11 -10.72 -0.37
CA TRP A 115 8.87 -11.26 -1.70
C TRP A 115 9.71 -10.54 -2.77
N PHE A 116 9.74 -9.20 -2.72
CA PHE A 116 10.55 -8.40 -3.63
C PHE A 116 12.03 -8.76 -3.53
N LEU A 117 12.59 -8.89 -2.32
CA LEU A 117 13.99 -9.27 -2.13
C LEU A 117 14.32 -10.66 -2.67
N ALA A 118 13.39 -11.61 -2.55
CA ALA A 118 13.56 -12.97 -3.05
C ALA A 118 13.55 -13.04 -4.60
N HIS A 119 12.80 -12.15 -5.26
CA HIS A 119 12.55 -12.22 -6.72
C HIS A 119 13.27 -11.11 -7.49
N TYR A 120 13.65 -10.02 -6.85
CA TYR A 120 14.37 -8.92 -7.47
C TYR A 120 15.86 -9.26 -7.61
N LYS A 121 16.27 -9.72 -8.77
CA LYS A 121 17.70 -9.86 -9.12
C LYS A 121 18.23 -8.49 -9.50
N ASN A 122 19.30 -8.02 -8.83
CA ASN A 122 19.96 -6.74 -9.03
C ASN A 122 20.02 -6.35 -10.51
N GLY A 123 19.26 -5.30 -10.89
CA GLY A 123 19.28 -4.71 -12.24
C GLY A 123 18.17 -5.14 -13.20
N GLY A 124 17.30 -6.07 -12.84
CA GLY A 124 16.13 -6.43 -13.65
C GLY A 124 14.92 -5.56 -13.27
N THR A 125 14.26 -4.94 -14.26
CA THR A 125 12.87 -4.51 -14.15
C THR A 125 12.00 -5.76 -14.00
N PRO A 126 10.96 -5.77 -13.14
CA PRO A 126 10.00 -6.86 -13.09
C PRO A 126 9.27 -6.99 -14.43
#